data_c8a0e59b1a591d87ba128e15f06938bc
#
_entry.id   c8a0e59b1a591d87ba128e15f06938bc
#
_cell.length_a   1.000
_cell.length_b   1.000
_cell.length_c   1.000
_cell.angle_alpha   90.00
_cell.angle_beta   90.00
_cell.angle_gamma   90.00
#
_symmetry.space_group_name_H-M   'P 1'
#
loop_
_entity.id
_entity.type
_entity.pdbx_description
1 polymer ?
#
loop_
_entity_poly.entity_id
_entity_poly.type
_entity_poly.pdbx_seq_one_letter_code
_entity_poly.pdbx_strand_id
1 'polypeptide(L)' 'MAKYDVVQKVDSNLVIVSTWVDDKVGAKQAYHNTLKNLYADKDTTNGVVAILDDNLDVVDGMKEFIEK' A
#
# COMPACT_ATOMS: atom_id res chain seq x y z
N MET A 1 3.23 14.97 -14.29
CA MET A 1 2.33 14.52 -13.23
C MET A 1 2.91 13.27 -12.58
N ALA A 2 3.02 13.30 -11.27
CA ALA A 2 3.43 12.12 -10.51
C ALA A 2 2.20 11.35 -10.06
N LYS A 3 2.18 10.06 -10.31
CA LYS A 3 1.07 9.21 -9.93
C LYS A 3 1.56 8.17 -8.92
N TYR A 4 0.83 8.03 -7.84
CA TYR A 4 1.18 7.11 -6.77
C TYR A 4 0.03 6.12 -6.56
N ASP A 5 0.34 4.84 -6.63
CA ASP A 5 -0.63 3.77 -6.38
C ASP A 5 -0.32 3.12 -5.03
N VAL A 6 -1.29 3.15 -4.14
CA VAL A 6 -1.22 2.39 -2.90
C VAL A 6 -1.80 1.01 -3.21
N VAL A 7 -0.96 -0.01 -3.07
CA VAL A 7 -1.33 -1.38 -3.41
C VAL A 7 -1.21 -2.27 -2.18
N GLN A 8 -2.02 -3.32 -2.15
CA GLN A 8 -1.89 -4.37 -1.16
C GLN A 8 -1.96 -5.73 -1.83
N LYS A 9 -1.21 -6.66 -1.28
CA LYS A 9 -1.28 -8.06 -1.69
C LYS A 9 -1.57 -8.88 -0.44
N VAL A 10 -2.74 -9.50 -0.42
CA VAL A 10 -3.21 -10.32 0.70
C VAL A 10 -3.58 -11.69 0.16
N ASP A 11 -2.98 -12.73 0.72
CA ASP A 11 -3.27 -14.12 0.33
C ASP A 11 -3.16 -14.33 -1.19
N SER A 12 -2.12 -13.78 -1.80
CA SER A 12 -1.81 -13.84 -3.25
C SER A 12 -2.73 -12.98 -4.12
N ASN A 13 -3.61 -12.19 -3.55
CA ASN A 13 -4.47 -11.27 -4.29
C ASN A 13 -3.90 -9.86 -4.25
N LEU A 14 -3.51 -9.32 -5.41
CA LEU A 14 -3.00 -7.96 -5.54
C LEU A 14 -4.15 -7.02 -5.89
N VAL A 15 -4.29 -5.96 -5.09
CA VAL A 15 -5.35 -4.97 -5.27
C VAL A 15 -4.74 -3.57 -5.21
N ILE A 16 -5.16 -2.69 -6.12
CA ILE A 16 -4.85 -1.27 -6.02
C ILE A 16 -5.88 -0.65 -5.09
N VAL A 17 -5.43 -0.24 -3.91
CA VAL A 17 -6.32 0.31 -2.88
C VAL A 17 -6.78 1.72 -3.25
N SER A 18 -5.84 2.54 -3.72
CA SER A 18 -6.14 3.92 -4.12
C SER A 18 -5.05 4.46 -5.03
N THR A 19 -5.39 5.48 -5.81
CA THR A 19 -4.46 6.15 -6.71
C THR A 19 -4.48 7.65 -6.39
N TRP A 20 -3.28 8.23 -6.32
CA TRP A 20 -3.08 9.63 -5.97
C TRP A 20 -2.24 10.32 -7.04
N VAL A 21 -2.70 11.46 -7.52
CA VAL A 21 -2.01 12.24 -8.57
C VAL A 21 -1.46 13.50 -7.92
N ASP A 22 -0.15 13.69 -8.04
CA ASP A 22 0.56 14.86 -7.48
C ASP A 22 0.31 15.08 -5.98
N ASP A 23 -0.01 14.00 -5.25
CA ASP A 23 -0.33 14.06 -3.83
C ASP A 23 0.36 12.92 -3.08
N LYS A 24 1.66 13.08 -2.84
CA LYS A 24 2.43 12.08 -2.12
C LYS A 24 1.96 11.97 -0.66
N VAL A 25 1.56 13.07 -0.04
CA VAL A 25 1.10 13.07 1.35
C VAL A 25 -0.19 12.25 1.48
N GLY A 26 -1.13 12.45 0.56
CA GLY A 26 -2.35 11.65 0.54
C GLY A 26 -2.08 10.16 0.34
N ALA A 27 -1.14 9.84 -0.55
CA ALA A 27 -0.73 8.45 -0.77
C ALA A 27 -0.15 7.84 0.50
N LYS A 28 0.70 8.58 1.22
CA LYS A 28 1.29 8.10 2.48
C LYS A 28 0.23 7.89 3.56
N GLN A 29 -0.75 8.79 3.65
CA GLN A 29 -1.87 8.61 4.57
C GLN A 29 -2.67 7.36 4.27
N ALA A 30 -2.98 7.13 3.00
CA ALA A 30 -3.71 5.93 2.57
C ALA A 30 -2.89 4.66 2.85
N TYR A 31 -1.58 4.71 2.65
CA TYR A 31 -0.67 3.62 2.97
C TYR A 31 -0.76 3.23 4.46
N HIS A 32 -0.65 4.22 5.35
CA HIS A 32 -0.71 3.97 6.79
C HIS A 32 -2.10 3.47 7.22
N ASN A 33 -3.17 4.00 6.63
CA ASN A 33 -4.53 3.52 6.93
C ASN A 33 -4.73 2.08 6.48
N THR A 34 -4.18 1.72 5.33
CA THR A 34 -4.26 0.35 4.82
C THR A 34 -3.50 -0.61 5.74
N LEU A 35 -2.31 -0.21 6.20
CA LEU A 35 -1.55 -1.01 7.17
C LEU A 35 -2.34 -1.21 8.45
N LYS A 36 -2.93 -0.15 8.98
CA LYS A 36 -3.72 -0.21 10.20
C LYS A 36 -4.87 -1.20 10.06
N ASN A 37 -5.56 -1.16 8.93
CA ASN A 37 -6.69 -2.06 8.67
C ASN A 37 -6.24 -3.51 8.57
N LEU A 38 -5.10 -3.77 7.93
CA LEU A 38 -4.56 -5.12 7.81
C LEU A 38 -4.10 -5.68 9.17
N TYR A 39 -3.49 -4.84 10.00
CA TYR A 39 -3.12 -5.28 11.36
C TYR A 39 -4.34 -5.60 12.21
N ALA A 40 -5.45 -4.90 12.00
CA ALA A 40 -6.69 -5.13 12.74
C ALA A 40 -7.46 -6.34 12.22
N ASP A 41 -7.20 -6.78 10.99
CA ASP A 41 -7.92 -7.91 10.39
C ASP A 41 -7.36 -9.23 10.93
N LYS A 42 -8.20 -9.94 11.65
CA LYS A 42 -7.81 -11.21 12.29
C LYS A 42 -7.71 -12.36 11.31
N ASP A 43 -8.35 -12.26 10.17
CA ASP A 43 -8.38 -13.33 9.17
C ASP A 43 -7.18 -13.29 8.22
N THR A 44 -6.50 -12.15 8.16
CA THR A 44 -5.33 -11.99 7.30
C THR A 44 -4.08 -12.44 8.04
N THR A 45 -3.34 -13.38 7.47
CA THR A 45 -2.09 -13.88 8.07
C THR A 45 -0.86 -13.28 7.43
N ASN A 46 -0.88 -13.01 6.13
CA ASN A 46 0.24 -12.45 5.38
C ASN A 46 -0.25 -11.36 4.45
N GLY A 47 0.48 -10.27 4.39
CA GLY A 47 0.16 -9.18 3.47
C GLY A 47 1.36 -8.29 3.20
N VAL A 48 1.28 -7.56 2.11
CA VAL A 48 2.25 -6.52 1.74
C VAL A 48 1.48 -5.28 1.36
N VAL A 49 1.90 -4.14 1.86
CA VAL A 49 1.37 -2.84 1.43
C VAL A 49 2.53 -2.00 0.94
N ALA A 50 2.34 -1.32 -0.18
CA ALA A 50 3.38 -0.49 -0.77
C ALA A 50 2.78 0.70 -1.50
N ILE A 51 3.59 1.73 -1.69
CA ILE A 51 3.27 2.84 -2.62
C ILE A 51 4.18 2.66 -3.81
N LEU A 52 3.59 2.57 -5.00
CA LEU A 52 4.32 2.44 -6.26
C LEU A 52 4.15 3.69 -7.11
N ASP A 53 5.21 4.06 -7.83
CA ASP A 53 5.16 5.15 -8.81
C ASP A 53 4.79 4.63 -10.20
N ASP A 54 4.89 5.50 -11.22
CA ASP A 54 4.55 5.13 -12.60
C ASP A 54 5.46 4.05 -13.17
N ASN A 55 6.65 3.88 -12.61
CA ASN A 55 7.62 2.88 -13.04
C ASN A 55 7.55 1.59 -12.21
N LEU A 56 6.56 1.47 -11.34
CA LEU A 56 6.39 0.35 -10.41
C LEU A 56 7.51 0.27 -9.35
N ASP A 57 8.19 1.38 -9.12
CA ASP A 57 9.19 1.48 -8.06
C ASP A 57 8.54 1.90 -6.75
N VAL A 58 9.06 1.36 -5.65
CA VAL A 58 8.57 1.73 -4.31
C VAL A 58 8.95 3.17 -4.00
N VAL A 59 7.97 3.96 -3.58
CA VAL A 59 8.15 5.38 -3.27
C VAL A 59 8.67 5.53 -1.84
N ASP A 60 9.82 6.19 -1.68
CA ASP A 60 10.40 6.55 -0.38
C ASP A 60 10.52 5.37 0.60
N GLY A 61 10.71 4.16 0.08
CA GLY A 61 10.80 2.96 0.93
C GLY A 61 9.49 2.55 1.58
N MET A 62 8.36 3.07 1.12
CA MET A 62 7.04 2.79 1.68
C MET A 62 6.53 1.43 1.23
N LYS A 63 7.07 0.41 1.83
CA LYS A 63 6.67 -0.98 1.60
C LYS A 63 6.81 -1.74 2.92
N GLU A 64 5.77 -2.40 3.35
CA GLU A 64 5.81 -3.15 4.58
C GLU A 64 5.17 -4.52 4.43
N PHE A 65 5.86 -5.50 4.97
CA PHE A 65 5.39 -6.87 5.08
C PHE A 65 4.66 -7.04 6.39
N ILE A 66 3.46 -7.61 6.32
CA ILE A 66 2.70 -7.98 7.51
C ILE A 66 2.70 -9.49 7.57
N GLU A 67 3.27 -10.03 8.64
CA GLU A 67 3.30 -11.47 8.88
C GLU A 67 2.85 -11.70 10.32
N LYS A 68 1.79 -12.44 10.49
CA LYS A 68 1.20 -12.69 11.81
C LYS A 68 1.38 -14.14 12.24
#